data_0a68288ff2b746dd16513e3c6ac195d6
#
_entry.id   0a68288ff2b746dd16513e3c6ac195d6
#
_cell.length_a   1.000
_cell.length_b   1.000
_cell.length_c   1.000
_cell.angle_alpha   90.00
_cell.angle_beta   90.00
_cell.angle_gamma   90.00
#
_symmetry.space_group_name_H-M   'P 1'
#
loop_
_entity.id
_entity.type
_entity.pdbx_description
1 polymer ?
#
loop_
_entity_poly.entity_id
_entity_poly.type
_entity_poly.pdbx_seq_one_letter_code
_entity_poly.pdbx_strand_id
1 'polypeptide(L)'
;EESLKILYEEQKYKTYEEWHKTIELVRFKDLGPIGSKKVNEDDTNTYLFKEGINPSDIGQGALGDCWLLAAIACLAEHPDALRSLFIDREINSRGYYKLRLFHAARDKWVTVGVDDRFPVKIAETKFSSKKELLFLRDTDNELWVCLLQKAFAKIFGGYAQLDGGSSVIAWNFLTGGNSMMLIREANETVWDKMDYTFGSEKSFEDMYCSRVGRSSVFYSITSERDFKKKTGDQVFDVLRAYAKAKCLLGASIQKNDDEKMEDERETGLFVQHAYSILECRRPGMKSMDKVYDKGKTGVKLVKLRNPWGNEHEWKGAWSDGSKEWTENPTFAAELNYVPKANDGVFWMEWSDFSKYFNKIQICDRDANKDLSLEI
;
A
#
# COMPACT_ATOMS: atom_id res chain seq x y z
N GLU A 1 -8.55 -17.57 -16.18
CA GLU A 1 -7.71 -18.76 -16.44
C GLU A 1 -6.29 -18.35 -16.83
N GLU A 2 -6.14 -17.40 -17.74
CA GLU A 2 -4.84 -16.90 -18.22
C GLU A 2 -4.00 -16.24 -17.10
N SER A 3 -4.65 -15.45 -16.23
CA SER A 3 -3.99 -14.86 -15.06
C SER A 3 -3.45 -15.90 -14.08
N LEU A 4 -4.11 -17.04 -13.97
CA LEU A 4 -3.65 -18.14 -13.12
C LEU A 4 -2.43 -18.86 -13.74
N LYS A 5 -2.32 -18.93 -15.06
CA LYS A 5 -1.15 -19.50 -15.74
C LYS A 5 0.13 -18.71 -15.48
N ILE A 6 0.04 -17.38 -15.49
CA ILE A 6 1.19 -16.52 -15.20
C ILE A 6 1.67 -16.71 -13.76
N LEU A 7 0.73 -16.81 -12.82
CA LEU A 7 1.06 -17.03 -11.40
C LEU A 7 1.59 -18.44 -11.12
N TYR A 8 1.26 -19.41 -11.97
CA TYR A 8 1.79 -20.76 -11.85
C TYR A 8 3.30 -20.84 -12.06
N GLU A 9 3.87 -20.05 -12.97
CA GLU A 9 5.31 -20.08 -13.30
C GLU A 9 6.19 -19.77 -12.06
N GLU A 10 5.64 -19.10 -11.06
CA GLU A 10 6.32 -18.81 -9.79
C GLU A 10 6.13 -19.89 -8.72
N GLN A 11 5.28 -20.89 -8.97
CA GLN A 11 4.95 -21.94 -7.99
C GLN A 11 5.78 -23.23 -8.24
N LYS A 12 6.08 -23.97 -7.18
CA LYS A 12 6.87 -25.20 -7.23
C LYS A 12 6.06 -26.46 -7.61
N TYR A 13 5.06 -26.33 -8.48
CA TYR A 13 4.27 -27.45 -8.98
C TYR A 13 4.88 -28.04 -10.26
N LYS A 14 4.68 -29.33 -10.48
CA LYS A 14 5.22 -30.01 -11.67
C LYS A 14 4.53 -29.61 -12.96
N THR A 15 3.19 -29.39 -12.92
CA THR A 15 2.40 -28.95 -14.07
C THR A 15 1.35 -27.92 -13.65
N TYR A 16 0.93 -27.08 -14.61
CA TYR A 16 -0.16 -26.12 -14.41
C TYR A 16 -1.47 -26.83 -14.02
N GLU A 17 -1.76 -27.96 -14.64
CA GLU A 17 -2.96 -28.76 -14.40
C GLU A 17 -3.00 -29.30 -12.96
N GLU A 18 -1.86 -29.72 -12.42
CA GLU A 18 -1.76 -30.15 -11.01
C GLU A 18 -2.01 -28.99 -10.05
N TRP A 19 -1.40 -27.85 -10.31
CA TRP A 19 -1.59 -26.64 -9.49
C TRP A 19 -3.02 -26.10 -9.59
N HIS A 20 -3.59 -26.02 -10.80
CA HIS A 20 -4.94 -25.50 -11.02
C HIS A 20 -6.01 -26.34 -10.31
N LYS A 21 -5.82 -27.65 -10.17
CA LYS A 21 -6.71 -28.53 -9.42
C LYS A 21 -6.76 -28.20 -7.90
N THR A 22 -5.76 -27.50 -7.40
CA THR A 22 -5.71 -27.07 -5.98
C THR A 22 -6.41 -25.73 -5.75
N ILE A 23 -6.94 -25.08 -6.83
CA ILE A 23 -7.56 -23.77 -6.75
C ILE A 23 -9.04 -23.89 -7.05
N GLU A 24 -9.86 -23.30 -6.20
CA GLU A 24 -11.30 -23.17 -6.38
C GLU A 24 -11.70 -21.68 -6.37
N LEU A 25 -12.77 -21.36 -7.08
CA LEU A 25 -13.46 -20.07 -6.94
C LEU A 25 -14.61 -20.24 -5.95
N VAL A 26 -14.44 -19.70 -4.75
CA VAL A 26 -15.36 -19.87 -3.63
C VAL A 26 -15.94 -18.52 -3.25
N ARG A 27 -17.24 -18.49 -2.91
CA ARG A 27 -17.84 -17.29 -2.32
C ARG A 27 -17.23 -17.02 -0.95
N PHE A 28 -17.00 -15.76 -0.64
CA PHE A 28 -16.36 -15.38 0.61
C PHE A 28 -17.07 -15.95 1.84
N LYS A 29 -18.38 -15.88 1.88
CA LYS A 29 -19.21 -16.45 2.97
C LYS A 29 -19.06 -17.96 3.17
N ASP A 30 -18.59 -18.69 2.14
CA ASP A 30 -18.44 -20.15 2.16
C ASP A 30 -16.99 -20.57 2.49
N LEU A 31 -16.12 -19.61 2.82
CA LEU A 31 -14.72 -19.88 3.18
C LEU A 31 -14.55 -20.34 4.64
N GLY A 32 -15.54 -20.05 5.49
CA GLY A 32 -15.38 -20.23 6.94
C GLY A 32 -14.51 -19.11 7.55
N PRO A 33 -14.15 -19.23 8.83
CA PRO A 33 -13.32 -18.23 9.49
C PRO A 33 -11.97 -18.10 8.78
N ILE A 34 -11.68 -16.90 8.26
CA ILE A 34 -10.42 -16.55 7.60
C ILE A 34 -9.64 -15.71 8.59
N GLY A 35 -8.58 -16.24 9.17
CA GLY A 35 -7.77 -15.47 10.04
C GLY A 35 -6.74 -16.29 10.82
N SER A 36 -5.54 -15.69 11.01
CA SER A 36 -4.48 -16.20 11.89
C SER A 36 -4.58 -15.65 13.32
N LYS A 37 -5.26 -14.52 13.50
CA LYS A 37 -5.60 -14.05 14.85
C LYS A 37 -6.71 -14.90 15.38
N LYS A 38 -6.64 -15.27 16.67
CA LYS A 38 -7.71 -15.99 17.39
C LYS A 38 -9.01 -15.20 17.28
N VAL A 39 -9.68 -15.31 16.14
CA VAL A 39 -11.09 -15.00 16.01
C VAL A 39 -11.75 -15.92 17.03
N ASN A 40 -12.64 -15.41 17.84
CA ASN A 40 -13.51 -16.26 18.64
C ASN A 40 -14.06 -17.32 17.69
N GLU A 41 -13.76 -18.59 17.94
CA GLU A 41 -14.15 -19.71 17.07
C GLU A 41 -15.66 -19.73 16.74
N ASP A 42 -16.43 -18.92 17.45
CA ASP A 42 -17.88 -18.73 17.30
C ASP A 42 -18.26 -17.63 16.27
N ASP A 43 -17.35 -16.76 15.81
CA ASP A 43 -17.70 -15.70 14.84
C ASP A 43 -17.53 -16.19 13.41
N THR A 44 -18.54 -16.87 12.89
CA THR A 44 -18.61 -17.31 11.49
C THR A 44 -19.22 -16.27 10.55
N ASN A 45 -19.50 -15.07 11.04
CA ASN A 45 -20.13 -14.03 10.23
C ASN A 45 -19.11 -13.40 9.26
N THR A 46 -19.60 -13.05 8.09
CA THR A 46 -18.89 -12.26 7.10
C THR A 46 -19.31 -10.81 7.20
N TYR A 47 -18.38 -9.92 7.21
CA TYR A 47 -18.60 -8.47 7.27
C TYR A 47 -18.11 -7.80 5.99
N LEU A 48 -18.76 -6.71 5.58
CA LEU A 48 -18.17 -5.85 4.56
C LEU A 48 -17.08 -4.98 5.21
N PHE A 49 -17.40 -4.40 6.37
CA PHE A 49 -16.50 -3.65 7.23
C PHE A 49 -16.80 -4.04 8.69
N LYS A 50 -15.84 -4.65 9.38
CA LYS A 50 -15.96 -5.05 10.79
C LYS A 50 -15.28 -3.98 11.65
N GLU A 51 -15.97 -3.47 12.64
CA GLU A 51 -15.41 -2.48 13.58
C GLU A 51 -14.77 -1.23 12.92
N GLY A 52 -15.03 -1.00 11.63
CA GLY A 52 -14.44 0.07 10.84
C GLY A 52 -13.40 -0.42 9.83
N ILE A 53 -12.72 0.49 9.18
CA ILE A 53 -11.63 0.21 8.23
C ILE A 53 -10.31 0.45 8.97
N ASN A 54 -9.46 -0.55 8.98
CA ASN A 54 -8.14 -0.46 9.60
C ASN A 54 -7.06 -0.90 8.60
N PRO A 55 -5.93 -0.17 8.48
CA PRO A 55 -4.80 -0.63 7.68
C PRO A 55 -4.29 -2.03 8.05
N SER A 56 -4.46 -2.46 9.30
CA SER A 56 -4.06 -3.81 9.75
C SER A 56 -4.93 -4.96 9.22
N ASP A 57 -6.06 -4.65 8.56
CA ASP A 57 -6.92 -5.67 7.92
C ASP A 57 -6.33 -6.16 6.60
N ILE A 58 -5.23 -5.54 6.16
CA ILE A 58 -4.61 -5.82 4.87
C ILE A 58 -3.45 -6.79 5.06
N GLY A 59 -3.57 -7.97 4.49
CA GLY A 59 -2.51 -8.98 4.46
C GLY A 59 -2.21 -9.44 3.03
N GLN A 60 -0.95 -9.36 2.62
CA GLN A 60 -0.52 -9.81 1.29
C GLN A 60 -0.50 -11.33 1.19
N GLY A 61 -1.00 -11.87 0.08
CA GLY A 61 -0.96 -13.29 -0.27
C GLY A 61 0.19 -13.61 -1.24
N ALA A 62 -0.10 -14.47 -2.21
CA ALA A 62 0.89 -14.96 -3.17
C ALA A 62 1.16 -14.02 -4.36
N LEU A 63 0.53 -12.85 -4.41
CA LEU A 63 0.66 -11.91 -5.54
C LEU A 63 1.63 -10.78 -5.20
N GLY A 64 2.48 -10.38 -6.15
CA GLY A 64 3.41 -9.26 -6.00
C GLY A 64 2.74 -7.89 -6.12
N ASP A 65 1.63 -7.69 -5.43
CA ASP A 65 0.83 -6.46 -5.44
C ASP A 65 1.02 -5.57 -4.20
N CYS A 66 2.17 -5.69 -3.54
CA CYS A 66 2.53 -4.86 -2.39
C CYS A 66 2.33 -3.36 -2.64
N TRP A 67 2.60 -2.89 -3.87
CA TRP A 67 2.40 -1.51 -4.29
C TRP A 67 0.93 -1.05 -4.16
N LEU A 68 -0.02 -1.94 -4.49
CA LEU A 68 -1.46 -1.69 -4.38
C LEU A 68 -1.90 -1.76 -2.92
N LEU A 69 -1.48 -2.80 -2.19
CA LEU A 69 -1.86 -3.00 -0.80
C LEU A 69 -1.32 -1.89 0.10
N ALA A 70 -0.08 -1.42 -0.13
CA ALA A 70 0.47 -0.27 0.56
C ALA A 70 -0.31 1.02 0.26
N ALA A 71 -0.74 1.20 -0.99
CA ALA A 71 -1.57 2.35 -1.35
C ALA A 71 -2.95 2.31 -0.68
N ILE A 72 -3.56 1.13 -0.60
CA ILE A 72 -4.83 0.90 0.10
C ILE A 72 -4.63 1.11 1.61
N ALA A 73 -3.57 0.60 2.21
CA ALA A 73 -3.25 0.78 3.62
C ALA A 73 -3.07 2.27 3.98
N CYS A 74 -2.37 3.02 3.12
CA CYS A 74 -2.22 4.46 3.30
C CYS A 74 -3.58 5.19 3.26
N LEU A 75 -4.47 4.82 2.33
CA LEU A 75 -5.82 5.39 2.27
C LEU A 75 -6.70 4.92 3.43
N ALA A 76 -6.48 3.73 3.97
CA ALA A 76 -7.22 3.20 5.12
C ALA A 76 -6.99 4.00 6.42
N GLU A 77 -5.90 4.79 6.51
CA GLU A 77 -5.73 5.81 7.56
C GLU A 77 -6.80 6.92 7.48
N HIS A 78 -7.57 6.96 6.40
CA HIS A 78 -8.70 7.84 6.14
C HIS A 78 -9.97 7.01 5.86
N PRO A 79 -10.59 6.39 6.89
CA PRO A 79 -11.64 5.39 6.73
C PRO A 79 -12.83 5.85 5.90
N ASP A 80 -13.25 7.12 6.07
CA ASP A 80 -14.39 7.68 5.33
C ASP A 80 -14.08 7.82 3.84
N ALA A 81 -12.86 8.22 3.49
CA ALA A 81 -12.40 8.31 2.11
C ALA A 81 -12.42 6.92 1.45
N LEU A 82 -11.83 5.92 2.10
CA LEU A 82 -11.83 4.56 1.57
C LEU A 82 -13.27 4.00 1.47
N ARG A 83 -14.09 4.21 2.48
CA ARG A 83 -15.49 3.79 2.50
C ARG A 83 -16.29 4.42 1.36
N SER A 84 -15.96 5.65 0.95
CA SER A 84 -16.63 6.36 -0.15
C SER A 84 -16.46 5.68 -1.51
N LEU A 85 -15.43 4.84 -1.66
CA LEU A 85 -15.22 4.04 -2.86
C LEU A 85 -16.26 2.92 -3.04
N PHE A 86 -16.96 2.53 -1.99
CA PHE A 86 -17.95 1.48 -2.02
C PHE A 86 -19.37 2.06 -2.18
N ILE A 87 -20.07 1.69 -3.24
CA ILE A 87 -21.47 2.06 -3.44
C ILE A 87 -22.36 1.19 -2.55
N ASP A 88 -22.08 -0.11 -2.52
CA ASP A 88 -22.72 -1.04 -1.59
C ASP A 88 -22.02 -0.96 -0.23
N ARG A 89 -22.79 -0.78 0.83
CA ARG A 89 -22.28 -0.50 2.19
C ARG A 89 -22.41 -1.68 3.15
N GLU A 90 -23.11 -2.72 2.75
CA GLU A 90 -23.44 -3.88 3.57
C GLU A 90 -23.29 -5.17 2.75
N ILE A 91 -23.17 -6.29 3.47
CA ILE A 91 -23.18 -7.61 2.84
C ILE A 91 -24.53 -7.83 2.17
N ASN A 92 -24.51 -8.31 0.93
CA ASN A 92 -25.71 -8.66 0.21
C ASN A 92 -25.73 -10.13 -0.24
N SER A 93 -26.94 -10.71 -0.25
CA SER A 93 -27.13 -12.14 -0.58
C SER A 93 -26.78 -12.49 -2.03
N ARG A 94 -26.80 -11.51 -2.93
CA ARG A 94 -26.47 -11.70 -4.35
C ARG A 94 -24.97 -11.89 -4.55
N GLY A 95 -24.15 -11.40 -3.60
CA GLY A 95 -22.69 -11.44 -3.69
C GLY A 95 -22.15 -10.64 -4.87
N TYR A 96 -22.78 -9.51 -5.17
CA TYR A 96 -22.34 -8.59 -6.22
C TYR A 96 -22.25 -7.18 -5.65
N TYR A 97 -21.09 -6.56 -5.80
CA TYR A 97 -20.75 -5.29 -5.20
C TYR A 97 -20.27 -4.30 -6.26
N LYS A 98 -20.57 -3.03 -6.03
CA LYS A 98 -20.17 -1.93 -6.90
C LYS A 98 -19.20 -1.03 -6.14
N LEU A 99 -18.07 -0.74 -6.76
CA LEU A 99 -17.08 0.18 -6.26
C LEU A 99 -16.90 1.32 -7.27
N ARG A 100 -16.38 2.44 -6.79
CA ARG A 100 -15.96 3.57 -7.61
C ARG A 100 -14.45 3.62 -7.67
N LEU A 101 -13.89 3.70 -8.85
CA LEU A 101 -12.48 3.97 -9.07
C LEU A 101 -12.36 5.09 -10.11
N PHE A 102 -11.35 5.91 -9.97
CA PHE A 102 -11.03 6.91 -10.96
C PHE A 102 -10.32 6.26 -12.14
N HIS A 103 -10.78 6.52 -13.34
CA HIS A 103 -10.15 5.99 -14.56
C HIS A 103 -9.32 7.09 -15.21
N ALA A 104 -8.02 7.07 -14.97
CA ALA A 104 -7.11 8.13 -15.39
C ALA A 104 -7.21 8.48 -16.88
N ALA A 105 -7.22 7.47 -17.75
CA ALA A 105 -7.28 7.69 -19.20
C ALA A 105 -8.60 8.30 -19.68
N ARG A 106 -9.67 8.17 -18.90
CA ARG A 106 -10.99 8.75 -19.19
C ARG A 106 -11.27 10.01 -18.38
N ASP A 107 -10.36 10.36 -17.49
CA ASP A 107 -10.46 11.50 -16.57
C ASP A 107 -11.84 11.57 -15.85
N LYS A 108 -12.29 10.40 -15.34
CA LYS A 108 -13.58 10.29 -14.66
C LYS A 108 -13.68 9.12 -13.71
N TRP A 109 -14.56 9.25 -12.74
CA TRP A 109 -14.96 8.14 -11.89
C TRP A 109 -15.79 7.12 -12.66
N VAL A 110 -15.45 5.85 -12.51
CA VAL A 110 -16.17 4.73 -13.12
C VAL A 110 -16.67 3.77 -12.04
N THR A 111 -17.82 3.17 -12.29
CA THR A 111 -18.36 2.12 -11.42
C THR A 111 -17.83 0.76 -11.88
N VAL A 112 -17.20 0.05 -10.97
CA VAL A 112 -16.69 -1.30 -11.19
C VAL A 112 -17.51 -2.28 -10.39
N GLY A 113 -18.22 -3.18 -11.09
CA GLY A 113 -18.95 -4.26 -10.45
C GLY A 113 -18.12 -5.53 -10.33
N VAL A 114 -18.08 -6.12 -9.14
CA VAL A 114 -17.39 -7.38 -8.84
C VAL A 114 -18.27 -8.32 -8.04
N ASP A 115 -18.04 -9.61 -8.14
CA ASP A 115 -18.68 -10.60 -7.27
C ASP A 115 -17.77 -10.99 -6.09
N ASP A 116 -18.36 -11.69 -5.11
CA ASP A 116 -17.69 -12.16 -3.89
C ASP A 116 -17.04 -13.54 -4.01
N ARG A 117 -16.74 -13.99 -5.24
CA ARG A 117 -15.99 -15.23 -5.47
C ARG A 117 -14.52 -14.93 -5.61
N PHE A 118 -13.71 -15.61 -4.81
CA PHE A 118 -12.26 -15.42 -4.80
C PHE A 118 -11.54 -16.75 -5.04
N PRO A 119 -10.38 -16.71 -5.71
CA PRO A 119 -9.56 -17.90 -5.84
C PRO A 119 -8.97 -18.27 -4.46
N VAL A 120 -9.17 -19.53 -4.09
CA VAL A 120 -8.65 -20.10 -2.86
C VAL A 120 -7.79 -21.31 -3.18
N LYS A 121 -6.75 -21.50 -2.39
CA LYS A 121 -5.94 -22.71 -2.39
C LYS A 121 -6.51 -23.67 -1.38
N ILE A 122 -6.65 -24.92 -1.79
CA ILE A 122 -7.02 -26.01 -0.89
C ILE A 122 -5.72 -26.58 -0.29
N ALA A 123 -5.50 -26.33 0.99
CA ALA A 123 -4.41 -26.93 1.74
C ALA A 123 -4.91 -28.24 2.37
N GLU A 124 -4.48 -29.35 1.82
CA GLU A 124 -4.78 -30.68 2.40
C GLU A 124 -3.81 -30.97 3.54
N THR A 125 -4.36 -31.26 4.70
CA THR A 125 -3.64 -31.85 5.83
C THR A 125 -4.11 -33.29 6.03
N LYS A 126 -3.36 -34.09 6.78
CA LYS A 126 -3.76 -35.51 7.09
C LYS A 126 -5.15 -35.63 7.74
N PHE A 127 -5.71 -34.54 8.26
CA PHE A 127 -6.93 -34.56 9.06
C PHE A 127 -8.01 -33.58 8.63
N SER A 128 -7.69 -32.60 7.76
CA SER A 128 -8.64 -31.60 7.28
C SER A 128 -8.17 -30.96 5.99
N SER A 129 -9.11 -30.47 5.19
CA SER A 129 -8.82 -29.52 4.09
C SER A 129 -9.14 -28.10 4.58
N LYS A 130 -8.18 -27.19 4.48
CA LYS A 130 -8.37 -25.76 4.78
C LYS A 130 -8.38 -24.97 3.47
N LYS A 131 -9.36 -24.08 3.32
CA LYS A 131 -9.40 -23.15 2.19
C LYS A 131 -8.73 -21.84 2.60
N GLU A 132 -7.77 -21.39 1.83
CA GLU A 132 -7.03 -20.15 2.07
C GLU A 132 -7.13 -19.24 0.86
N LEU A 133 -7.37 -17.95 1.07
CA LEU A 133 -7.32 -16.96 -0.02
C LEU A 133 -5.96 -17.00 -0.70
N LEU A 134 -5.95 -17.04 -2.04
CA LEU A 134 -4.70 -17.15 -2.79
C LEU A 134 -3.92 -15.83 -2.80
N PHE A 135 -4.59 -14.69 -2.93
CA PHE A 135 -3.96 -13.40 -3.18
C PHE A 135 -3.94 -12.44 -1.99
N LEU A 136 -4.73 -12.73 -0.97
CA LEU A 136 -4.74 -12.00 0.29
C LEU A 136 -4.62 -12.97 1.45
N ARG A 137 -4.07 -12.48 2.55
CA ARG A 137 -4.09 -13.19 3.83
C ARG A 137 -5.05 -12.47 4.73
N ASP A 138 -5.62 -13.20 5.62
CA ASP A 138 -6.34 -12.79 6.80
C ASP A 138 -6.95 -11.37 6.76
N THR A 139 -8.24 -11.33 6.65
CA THR A 139 -9.00 -10.07 6.62
C THR A 139 -9.99 -9.99 7.78
N ASP A 140 -9.79 -10.71 8.87
CA ASP A 140 -10.71 -10.79 10.02
C ASP A 140 -12.19 -11.04 9.61
N ASN A 141 -12.42 -11.85 8.57
CA ASN A 141 -13.72 -12.06 7.92
C ASN A 141 -14.29 -10.81 7.22
N GLU A 142 -13.45 -9.84 6.89
CA GLU A 142 -13.82 -8.65 6.16
C GLU A 142 -13.63 -8.79 4.65
N LEU A 143 -14.62 -8.34 3.93
CA LEU A 143 -14.69 -8.52 2.48
C LEU A 143 -14.10 -7.34 1.70
N TRP A 144 -13.99 -6.16 2.30
CA TRP A 144 -13.67 -4.92 1.59
C TRP A 144 -12.31 -4.95 0.88
N VAL A 145 -11.27 -5.51 1.52
CA VAL A 145 -9.93 -5.61 0.90
C VAL A 145 -9.98 -6.48 -0.36
N CYS A 146 -10.62 -7.65 -0.26
CA CYS A 146 -10.77 -8.60 -1.36
C CYS A 146 -11.54 -7.98 -2.54
N LEU A 147 -12.62 -7.25 -2.27
CA LEU A 147 -13.41 -6.58 -3.30
C LEU A 147 -12.63 -5.47 -3.99
N LEU A 148 -11.88 -4.69 -3.24
CA LEU A 148 -11.08 -3.58 -3.78
C LEU A 148 -9.95 -4.11 -4.65
N GLN A 149 -9.19 -5.10 -4.18
CA GLN A 149 -8.16 -5.78 -4.99
C GLN A 149 -8.77 -6.36 -6.27
N LYS A 150 -9.93 -7.03 -6.18
CA LYS A 150 -10.62 -7.58 -7.34
C LYS A 150 -11.12 -6.51 -8.32
N ALA A 151 -11.54 -5.36 -7.82
CA ALA A 151 -11.94 -4.24 -8.67
C ALA A 151 -10.76 -3.70 -9.47
N PHE A 152 -9.58 -3.59 -8.85
CA PHE A 152 -8.33 -3.29 -9.55
C PHE A 152 -8.00 -4.38 -10.57
N ALA A 153 -8.01 -5.64 -10.19
CA ALA A 153 -7.77 -6.75 -11.12
C ALA A 153 -8.70 -6.68 -12.34
N LYS A 154 -9.97 -6.33 -12.14
CA LYS A 154 -10.94 -6.19 -13.24
C LYS A 154 -10.60 -5.03 -14.18
N ILE A 155 -10.19 -3.87 -13.67
CA ILE A 155 -9.80 -2.73 -14.50
C ILE A 155 -8.50 -3.03 -15.25
N PHE A 156 -7.56 -3.69 -14.58
CA PHE A 156 -6.24 -4.01 -15.15
C PHE A 156 -6.24 -5.27 -16.04
N GLY A 157 -7.37 -5.98 -16.16
CA GLY A 157 -7.52 -7.13 -17.03
C GLY A 157 -7.31 -8.49 -16.36
N GLY A 158 -6.94 -8.53 -15.07
CA GLY A 158 -6.79 -9.76 -14.28
C GLY A 158 -5.85 -9.61 -13.10
N TYR A 159 -5.84 -10.57 -12.19
CA TYR A 159 -4.96 -10.54 -11.02
C TYR A 159 -3.47 -10.55 -11.40
N ALA A 160 -3.08 -11.30 -12.42
CA ALA A 160 -1.69 -11.33 -12.88
C ALA A 160 -1.18 -9.96 -13.35
N GLN A 161 -2.07 -9.06 -13.74
CA GLN A 161 -1.71 -7.70 -14.14
C GLN A 161 -1.41 -6.79 -12.93
N LEU A 162 -1.69 -7.25 -11.73
CA LEU A 162 -1.35 -6.55 -10.49
C LEU A 162 0.04 -6.94 -9.96
N ASP A 163 0.67 -7.98 -10.54
CA ASP A 163 2.01 -8.41 -10.15
C ASP A 163 3.05 -7.36 -10.53
N GLY A 164 3.53 -6.62 -9.54
CA GLY A 164 4.40 -5.46 -9.68
C GLY A 164 3.70 -4.21 -10.24
N GLY A 165 4.00 -3.07 -9.65
CA GLY A 165 3.43 -1.78 -10.02
C GLY A 165 3.99 -0.63 -9.18
N SER A 166 3.23 0.44 -9.06
CA SER A 166 3.61 1.62 -8.27
C SER A 166 2.42 2.20 -7.52
N SER A 167 2.63 2.52 -6.25
CA SER A 167 1.58 3.14 -5.40
C SER A 167 1.04 4.45 -5.96
N VAL A 168 1.83 5.20 -6.73
CA VAL A 168 1.34 6.43 -7.41
C VAL A 168 0.22 6.15 -8.39
N ILE A 169 0.27 5.00 -9.07
CA ILE A 169 -0.80 4.54 -9.98
C ILE A 169 -2.05 4.19 -9.16
N ALA A 170 -1.88 3.38 -8.12
CA ALA A 170 -3.00 3.00 -7.26
C ALA A 170 -3.70 4.22 -6.67
N TRP A 171 -2.96 5.20 -6.16
CA TRP A 171 -3.55 6.41 -5.60
C TRP A 171 -4.32 7.23 -6.62
N ASN A 172 -3.84 7.32 -7.85
CA ASN A 172 -4.62 8.00 -8.89
C ASN A 172 -5.98 7.31 -9.11
N PHE A 173 -6.03 5.97 -9.17
CA PHE A 173 -7.30 5.25 -9.27
C PHE A 173 -8.18 5.34 -8.03
N LEU A 174 -7.56 5.40 -6.85
CA LEU A 174 -8.28 5.49 -5.58
C LEU A 174 -8.81 6.90 -5.30
N THR A 175 -8.12 7.95 -5.79
CA THR A 175 -8.39 9.33 -5.36
C THR A 175 -8.66 10.30 -6.50
N GLY A 176 -8.30 9.97 -7.74
CA GLY A 176 -8.27 10.92 -8.85
C GLY A 176 -7.20 12.01 -8.72
N GLY A 177 -6.32 11.90 -7.72
CA GLY A 177 -5.27 12.90 -7.47
C GLY A 177 -4.07 12.73 -8.38
N ASN A 178 -3.31 13.83 -8.56
CA ASN A 178 -2.03 13.78 -9.22
C ASN A 178 -0.99 13.14 -8.31
N SER A 179 -0.03 12.49 -8.91
CA SER A 179 1.02 11.81 -8.18
C SER A 179 2.40 12.24 -8.67
N MET A 180 3.33 12.28 -7.75
CA MET A 180 4.73 12.56 -8.04
C MET A 180 5.64 11.60 -7.27
N MET A 181 6.86 11.49 -7.72
CA MET A 181 7.90 10.71 -7.04
C MET A 181 9.14 11.56 -6.83
N LEU A 182 9.76 11.42 -5.68
CA LEU A 182 11.09 11.90 -5.41
C LEU A 182 12.03 10.69 -5.41
N ILE A 183 13.11 10.78 -6.19
CA ILE A 183 14.07 9.68 -6.37
C ILE A 183 15.45 10.21 -6.01
N ARG A 184 16.21 9.42 -5.26
CA ARG A 184 17.61 9.68 -4.96
C ARG A 184 18.44 8.49 -5.46
N GLU A 185 19.40 8.74 -6.30
CA GLU A 185 20.34 7.72 -6.74
C GLU A 185 21.23 7.27 -5.58
N ALA A 186 21.72 6.04 -5.63
CA ALA A 186 22.41 5.37 -4.51
C ALA A 186 23.58 6.18 -3.94
N ASN A 187 24.33 6.91 -4.78
CA ASN A 187 25.51 7.66 -4.40
C ASN A 187 25.28 9.17 -4.31
N GLU A 188 24.01 9.62 -4.38
CA GLU A 188 23.68 11.04 -4.32
C GLU A 188 23.06 11.44 -2.97
N THR A 189 23.26 12.69 -2.58
CA THR A 189 22.64 13.31 -1.38
C THR A 189 21.43 14.17 -1.72
N VAL A 190 21.13 14.28 -3.00
CA VAL A 190 20.08 15.12 -3.54
C VAL A 190 19.01 14.28 -4.23
N TRP A 191 17.81 14.82 -4.30
CA TRP A 191 16.62 14.15 -4.81
C TRP A 191 16.14 14.81 -6.10
N ASP A 192 15.80 13.99 -7.07
CA ASP A 192 15.11 14.40 -8.29
C ASP A 192 13.60 14.25 -8.10
N LYS A 193 12.85 15.18 -8.68
CA LYS A 193 11.38 15.09 -8.74
C LYS A 193 10.94 14.54 -10.09
N MET A 194 9.99 13.62 -10.06
CA MET A 194 9.29 13.13 -11.24
C MET A 194 7.79 13.35 -11.05
N ASP A 195 7.19 14.11 -11.94
CA ASP A 195 5.75 14.27 -12.02
C ASP A 195 5.16 13.21 -12.95
N TYR A 196 4.04 12.61 -12.56
CA TYR A 196 3.36 11.58 -13.33
C TYR A 196 2.12 12.17 -13.97
N THR A 197 2.05 12.12 -15.30
CA THR A 197 0.88 12.48 -16.06
C THR A 197 0.30 11.23 -16.71
N PHE A 198 -0.97 10.98 -16.48
CA PHE A 198 -1.67 9.84 -17.06
C PHE A 198 -2.17 10.19 -18.46
N GLY A 199 -1.87 9.33 -19.43
CA GLY A 199 -2.20 9.57 -20.83
C GLY A 199 -3.69 9.48 -21.15
N SER A 200 -4.06 9.93 -22.35
CA SER A 200 -5.41 9.86 -22.89
C SER A 200 -5.86 8.40 -23.14
N GLU A 201 -7.17 8.17 -23.33
CA GLU A 201 -7.75 6.86 -23.61
C GLU A 201 -7.08 6.16 -24.82
N LYS A 202 -6.67 6.91 -25.83
CA LYS A 202 -5.98 6.38 -27.01
C LYS A 202 -4.58 5.87 -26.71
N SER A 203 -3.87 6.48 -25.78
CA SER A 203 -2.59 5.99 -25.26
C SER A 203 -2.75 4.81 -24.29
N PHE A 204 -3.93 4.65 -23.72
CA PHE A 204 -4.26 3.54 -22.84
C PHE A 204 -4.46 2.22 -23.62
N GLU A 205 -5.03 2.26 -24.79
CA GLU A 205 -5.19 1.09 -25.68
C GLU A 205 -3.86 0.62 -26.29
N ASP A 206 -2.94 1.55 -26.54
CA ASP A 206 -1.61 1.27 -27.08
C ASP A 206 -0.58 0.80 -26.03
N MET A 207 -0.95 0.87 -24.75
CA MET A 207 -0.03 0.73 -23.63
C MET A 207 -0.18 -0.57 -22.86
N TYR A 208 0.06 -1.59 -23.56
CA TYR A 208 0.25 -2.88 -22.99
C TYR A 208 1.76 -3.19 -22.88
N CYS A 209 2.35 -3.07 -21.70
CA CYS A 209 3.70 -3.58 -21.48
C CYS A 209 3.68 -5.09 -21.28
N SER A 210 4.52 -5.76 -22.03
CA SER A 210 4.74 -7.18 -21.90
C SER A 210 5.74 -7.43 -20.77
N ARG A 211 5.32 -8.01 -19.66
CA ARG A 211 6.24 -8.60 -18.70
C ARG A 211 6.51 -10.07 -19.02
N VAL A 212 5.64 -10.70 -19.79
CA VAL A 212 5.73 -12.13 -20.19
C VAL A 212 5.27 -12.33 -21.63
N GLY A 213 5.68 -11.44 -22.55
CA GLY A 213 5.25 -11.55 -23.96
C GLY A 213 3.77 -11.24 -24.19
N ARG A 214 3.05 -10.72 -23.21
CA ARG A 214 1.64 -10.31 -23.27
C ARG A 214 1.44 -8.98 -22.56
N SER A 215 0.65 -8.18 -23.20
CA SER A 215 0.39 -6.80 -22.87
C SER A 215 -0.33 -6.63 -21.53
N SER A 216 0.36 -6.09 -20.53
CA SER A 216 -0.26 -5.52 -19.35
C SER A 216 -0.53 -4.04 -19.56
N VAL A 217 -1.67 -3.55 -19.07
CA VAL A 217 -2.04 -2.14 -19.17
C VAL A 217 -1.10 -1.32 -18.30
N PHE A 218 -0.05 -0.78 -18.89
CA PHE A 218 0.73 0.26 -18.25
C PHE A 218 0.46 1.59 -18.97
N TYR A 219 0.20 2.59 -18.19
CA TYR A 219 -0.01 3.96 -18.61
C TYR A 219 1.20 4.50 -19.35
N SER A 220 1.01 5.35 -20.37
CA SER A 220 2.04 6.32 -20.72
C SER A 220 2.12 7.30 -19.56
N ILE A 221 2.90 6.92 -18.62
CA ILE A 221 3.32 7.86 -17.62
C ILE A 221 4.43 8.64 -18.30
N THR A 222 4.08 9.78 -18.86
CA THR A 222 5.10 10.76 -19.19
C THR A 222 5.60 11.32 -17.89
N SER A 223 6.78 10.91 -17.50
CA SER A 223 7.46 11.49 -16.36
C SER A 223 8.29 12.66 -16.86
N GLU A 224 7.91 13.87 -16.49
CA GLU A 224 8.81 15.00 -16.61
C GLU A 224 9.72 15.04 -15.38
N ARG A 225 11.00 14.83 -15.62
CA ARG A 225 12.03 14.95 -14.58
C ARG A 225 12.31 16.45 -14.39
N ASP A 226 11.96 16.98 -13.21
CA ASP A 226 12.43 18.30 -12.81
C ASP A 226 13.90 18.18 -12.39
N PHE A 227 14.79 18.70 -13.24
CA PHE A 227 16.24 18.68 -12.99
C PHE A 227 16.68 19.59 -11.83
N LYS A 228 15.76 20.26 -11.14
CA LYS A 228 16.06 21.01 -9.92
C LYS A 228 16.18 20.05 -8.74
N LYS A 229 17.40 19.55 -8.54
CA LYS A 229 17.74 18.68 -7.41
C LYS A 229 17.41 19.36 -6.08
N LYS A 230 16.76 18.63 -5.19
CA LYS A 230 16.38 19.06 -3.84
C LYS A 230 17.31 18.45 -2.81
N THR A 231 17.73 19.24 -1.82
CA THR A 231 18.48 18.73 -0.67
C THR A 231 17.55 17.88 0.22
N GLY A 232 18.10 17.00 1.03
CA GLY A 232 17.33 16.23 2.00
C GLY A 232 16.48 17.09 2.93
N ASP A 233 16.97 18.25 3.33
CA ASP A 233 16.20 19.18 4.17
C ASP A 233 14.98 19.77 3.46
N GLN A 234 15.15 20.13 2.19
CA GLN A 234 14.02 20.61 1.38
C GLN A 234 12.98 19.52 1.15
N VAL A 235 13.42 18.27 0.96
CA VAL A 235 12.51 17.12 0.81
C VAL A 235 11.74 16.88 2.11
N PHE A 236 12.41 16.89 3.25
CA PHE A 236 11.74 16.74 4.54
C PHE A 236 10.65 17.81 4.77
N ASP A 237 10.94 19.07 4.44
CA ASP A 237 9.96 20.15 4.59
C ASP A 237 8.76 19.99 3.63
N VAL A 238 9.02 19.51 2.41
CA VAL A 238 7.96 19.15 1.44
C VAL A 238 7.09 18.04 2.02
N LEU A 239 7.68 16.94 2.49
CA LEU A 239 6.93 15.82 3.07
C LEU A 239 6.10 16.26 4.27
N ARG A 240 6.68 17.10 5.14
CA ARG A 240 5.97 17.63 6.30
C ARG A 240 4.74 18.46 5.91
N ALA A 241 4.84 19.24 4.84
CA ALA A 241 3.72 20.02 4.33
C ALA A 241 2.60 19.12 3.79
N TYR A 242 2.94 18.12 2.98
CA TYR A 242 1.98 17.16 2.44
C TYR A 242 1.35 16.28 3.53
N ALA A 243 2.13 15.78 4.49
CA ALA A 243 1.60 15.03 5.63
C ALA A 243 0.62 15.85 6.47
N LYS A 244 0.92 17.15 6.68
CA LYS A 244 -0.02 18.06 7.35
C LYS A 244 -1.30 18.28 6.56
N ALA A 245 -1.21 18.36 5.24
CA ALA A 245 -2.36 18.51 4.35
C ALA A 245 -3.14 17.19 4.17
N LYS A 246 -2.77 16.11 4.88
CA LYS A 246 -3.41 14.79 4.79
C LYS A 246 -3.35 14.17 3.39
N CYS A 247 -2.32 14.49 2.65
CA CYS A 247 -1.99 13.84 1.40
C CYS A 247 -1.41 12.44 1.63
N LEU A 248 -1.58 11.55 0.65
CA LEU A 248 -1.06 10.19 0.75
C LEU A 248 0.43 10.17 0.42
N LEU A 249 1.22 9.57 1.30
CA LEU A 249 2.66 9.51 1.19
C LEU A 249 3.16 8.07 1.34
N GLY A 250 4.11 7.69 0.50
CA GLY A 250 4.76 6.39 0.57
C GLY A 250 6.26 6.48 0.37
N ALA A 251 6.94 5.42 0.73
CA ALA A 251 8.38 5.28 0.52
C ALA A 251 8.76 3.85 0.17
N SER A 252 9.85 3.68 -0.56
CA SER A 252 10.42 2.37 -0.83
C SER A 252 11.94 2.41 -0.91
N ILE A 253 12.55 1.25 -0.71
CA ILE A 253 13.98 1.02 -0.76
C ILE A 253 14.30 0.26 -2.03
N GLN A 254 15.19 0.79 -2.87
CA GLN A 254 15.68 0.06 -4.01
C GLN A 254 16.65 -1.03 -3.55
N LYS A 255 16.52 -2.22 -4.11
CA LYS A 255 17.45 -3.32 -3.84
C LYS A 255 18.81 -3.08 -4.48
N ASN A 256 19.83 -3.66 -3.90
CA ASN A 256 21.14 -3.82 -4.52
C ASN A 256 21.14 -5.03 -5.47
N ASP A 257 22.18 -5.20 -6.26
CA ASP A 257 22.24 -6.28 -7.27
C ASP A 257 22.26 -7.69 -6.66
N ASP A 258 22.76 -7.83 -5.44
CA ASP A 258 22.86 -9.08 -4.68
C ASP A 258 21.62 -9.41 -3.83
N GLU A 259 20.67 -8.47 -3.68
CA GLU A 259 19.44 -8.65 -2.93
C GLU A 259 18.32 -9.18 -3.82
N LYS A 260 17.42 -9.98 -3.25
CA LYS A 260 16.17 -10.40 -3.90
C LYS A 260 15.05 -9.40 -3.64
N MET A 261 13.92 -9.54 -4.31
CA MET A 261 12.72 -8.80 -3.97
C MET A 261 12.27 -9.15 -2.55
N GLU A 262 11.92 -8.12 -1.80
CA GLU A 262 11.43 -8.23 -0.42
C GLU A 262 12.41 -8.97 0.53
N ASP A 263 13.72 -8.86 0.29
CA ASP A 263 14.71 -9.28 1.26
C ASP A 263 14.71 -8.35 2.48
N GLU A 264 14.70 -8.94 3.69
CA GLU A 264 14.82 -8.21 4.94
C GLU A 264 16.29 -7.91 5.25
N ARG A 265 16.60 -6.63 5.51
CA ARG A 265 17.90 -6.21 6.01
C ARG A 265 17.97 -6.40 7.53
N GLU A 266 19.17 -6.48 8.08
CA GLU A 266 19.42 -6.56 9.54
C GLU A 266 18.72 -5.43 10.33
N THR A 267 18.46 -4.32 9.66
CA THR A 267 17.74 -3.16 10.20
C THR A 267 16.23 -3.37 10.38
N GLY A 268 15.68 -4.50 9.91
CA GLY A 268 14.24 -4.78 9.89
C GLY A 268 13.48 -4.16 8.71
N LEU A 269 14.20 -3.55 7.75
CA LEU A 269 13.62 -2.93 6.57
C LEU A 269 13.71 -3.86 5.35
N PHE A 270 12.66 -3.88 4.53
CA PHE A 270 12.59 -4.67 3.31
C PHE A 270 12.91 -3.84 2.07
N VAL A 271 13.67 -4.43 1.14
CA VAL A 271 13.93 -3.83 -0.17
C VAL A 271 12.80 -4.13 -1.15
N GLN A 272 12.62 -3.27 -2.14
CA GLN A 272 11.54 -3.35 -3.14
C GLN A 272 10.14 -3.49 -2.51
N HIS A 273 9.99 -3.03 -1.27
CA HIS A 273 8.75 -3.06 -0.49
C HIS A 273 8.24 -1.63 -0.27
N ALA A 274 6.92 -1.47 -0.29
CA ALA A 274 6.29 -0.17 -0.16
C ALA A 274 5.83 0.07 1.29
N TYR A 275 6.19 1.22 1.83
CA TYR A 275 5.82 1.71 3.16
C TYR A 275 4.92 2.93 3.05
N SER A 276 3.96 3.08 3.94
CA SER A 276 3.21 4.34 4.09
C SER A 276 3.97 5.30 5.01
N ILE A 277 4.06 6.59 4.63
CA ILE A 277 4.54 7.65 5.51
C ILE A 277 3.32 8.30 6.17
N LEU A 278 3.20 8.16 7.48
CA LEU A 278 2.06 8.64 8.23
C LEU A 278 2.25 10.07 8.74
N GLU A 279 3.45 10.38 9.24
CA GLU A 279 3.76 11.69 9.81
C GLU A 279 5.21 12.09 9.54
N CYS A 280 5.43 13.41 9.41
CA CYS A 280 6.75 14.03 9.40
C CYS A 280 6.76 15.16 10.43
N ARG A 281 7.59 15.05 11.45
CA ARG A 281 7.59 15.94 12.62
C ARG A 281 8.97 16.49 12.96
N ARG A 282 8.97 17.71 13.50
CA ARG A 282 10.13 18.31 14.17
C ARG A 282 9.72 18.61 15.61
N PRO A 283 9.88 17.65 16.54
CA PRO A 283 9.50 17.88 17.94
C PRO A 283 10.35 19.01 18.56
N GLY A 284 9.75 19.74 19.52
CA GLY A 284 10.36 20.89 20.16
C GLY A 284 10.26 22.22 19.39
N MET A 285 9.69 22.22 18.19
CA MET A 285 9.42 23.46 17.44
C MET A 285 8.01 23.98 17.71
N LYS A 286 7.91 25.13 18.36
CA LYS A 286 6.63 25.73 18.82
C LYS A 286 5.73 26.32 17.74
N SER A 287 6.16 26.48 16.50
CA SER A 287 5.35 27.08 15.43
C SER A 287 5.73 26.54 14.05
N MET A 288 4.72 26.30 13.22
CA MET A 288 4.88 25.97 11.80
C MET A 288 5.14 27.19 10.91
N ASP A 289 5.06 28.40 11.43
CA ASP A 289 5.07 29.64 10.64
C ASP A 289 6.46 30.06 10.15
N LYS A 290 7.51 29.38 10.58
CA LYS A 290 8.86 29.58 10.06
C LYS A 290 9.30 28.39 9.22
N VAL A 291 8.86 28.36 7.98
CA VAL A 291 9.27 27.39 6.93
C VAL A 291 10.79 27.45 6.67
N TYR A 292 11.47 28.49 7.16
CA TYR A 292 12.90 28.72 6.99
C TYR A 292 13.57 29.16 8.29
N ASP A 293 13.58 28.29 9.31
CA ASP A 293 14.49 28.55 10.44
C ASP A 293 15.91 28.05 10.07
N LYS A 294 16.63 28.91 9.36
CA LYS A 294 18.04 28.70 9.05
C LYS A 294 18.83 28.69 10.36
N GLY A 295 19.10 27.49 10.89
CA GLY A 295 20.10 27.33 11.94
C GLY A 295 19.72 26.51 13.17
N LYS A 296 18.49 26.01 13.33
CA LYS A 296 18.18 25.06 14.42
C LYS A 296 18.17 23.63 13.88
N THR A 297 19.22 22.90 14.18
CA THR A 297 19.34 21.44 14.03
C THR A 297 18.43 20.73 15.05
N GLY A 298 17.11 20.79 14.82
CA GLY A 298 16.18 19.99 15.60
C GLY A 298 16.08 18.58 14.99
N VAL A 299 15.76 17.59 15.84
CA VAL A 299 15.47 16.22 15.42
C VAL A 299 14.33 16.24 14.41
N LYS A 300 14.47 15.51 13.33
CA LYS A 300 13.48 15.32 12.26
C LYS A 300 13.03 13.88 12.27
N LEU A 301 11.78 13.63 12.55
CA LEU A 301 11.22 12.29 12.67
C LEU A 301 10.20 12.00 11.58
N VAL A 302 10.25 10.80 11.06
CA VAL A 302 9.30 10.24 10.10
C VAL A 302 8.64 9.04 10.75
N LYS A 303 7.31 8.99 10.71
CA LYS A 303 6.51 7.84 11.14
C LYS A 303 6.09 7.05 9.91
N LEU A 304 6.40 5.78 9.91
CA LEU A 304 6.11 4.87 8.82
C LEU A 304 5.22 3.72 9.27
N ARG A 305 4.54 3.11 8.29
CA ARG A 305 3.86 1.83 8.46
C ARG A 305 4.36 0.85 7.40
N ASN A 306 4.77 -0.32 7.87
CA ASN A 306 4.90 -1.51 7.04
C ASN A 306 3.48 -2.11 6.84
N PRO A 307 2.95 -2.20 5.62
CA PRO A 307 1.60 -2.71 5.37
C PRO A 307 1.40 -4.18 5.78
N TRP A 308 2.46 -4.91 6.04
CA TRP A 308 2.35 -6.28 6.55
C TRP A 308 1.89 -6.35 8.01
N GLY A 309 1.99 -5.25 8.76
CA GLY A 309 1.43 -5.13 10.11
C GLY A 309 1.94 -6.18 11.08
N ASN A 310 3.24 -6.49 11.06
CA ASN A 310 3.85 -7.54 11.83
C ASN A 310 5.16 -7.08 12.51
N GLU A 311 5.88 -8.03 13.11
CA GLU A 311 7.13 -7.85 13.85
C GLU A 311 8.32 -7.29 13.05
N HIS A 312 8.15 -7.05 11.75
CA HIS A 312 9.19 -6.51 10.88
C HIS A 312 9.16 -4.98 10.87
N GLU A 313 9.79 -4.40 11.86
CA GLU A 313 9.88 -2.95 12.08
C GLU A 313 11.34 -2.50 12.14
N TRP A 314 11.56 -1.20 12.01
CA TRP A 314 12.84 -0.56 12.16
C TRP A 314 13.47 -0.87 13.52
N LYS A 315 14.75 -1.23 13.55
CA LYS A 315 15.51 -1.63 14.76
C LYS A 315 16.54 -0.60 15.20
N GLY A 316 16.59 0.56 14.55
CA GLY A 316 17.55 1.62 14.88
C GLY A 316 17.02 2.70 15.82
N ALA A 317 17.64 3.88 15.79
CA ALA A 317 17.24 5.01 16.61
C ALA A 317 15.77 5.41 16.38
N TRP A 318 15.07 5.77 17.45
CA TRP A 318 13.64 6.11 17.48
C TRP A 318 12.69 4.97 17.14
N SER A 319 13.20 3.71 17.02
CA SER A 319 12.33 2.54 16.94
C SER A 319 11.54 2.34 18.22
N ASP A 320 10.59 1.41 18.20
CA ASP A 320 9.76 1.12 19.35
C ASP A 320 10.58 0.67 20.57
N GLY A 321 10.35 1.34 21.68
CA GLY A 321 11.06 1.09 22.94
C GLY A 321 12.53 1.51 22.95
N SER A 322 13.04 2.20 21.92
CA SER A 322 14.42 2.66 21.87
C SER A 322 14.70 3.73 22.95
N LYS A 323 16.00 3.87 23.33
CA LYS A 323 16.43 4.79 24.38
C LYS A 323 16.13 6.25 24.08
N GLU A 324 16.10 6.64 22.83
CA GLU A 324 15.84 8.01 22.39
C GLU A 324 14.52 8.54 22.97
N TRP A 325 13.51 7.69 23.12
CA TRP A 325 12.22 8.07 23.72
C TRP A 325 12.32 8.35 25.20
N THR A 326 13.13 7.57 25.94
CA THR A 326 13.35 7.78 27.38
C THR A 326 14.28 8.95 27.67
N GLU A 327 15.25 9.20 26.78
CA GLU A 327 16.18 10.35 26.84
C GLU A 327 15.48 11.67 26.44
N ASN A 328 14.36 11.61 25.68
CA ASN A 328 13.60 12.78 25.22
C ASN A 328 12.11 12.68 25.55
N PRO A 329 11.73 12.64 26.83
CA PRO A 329 10.32 12.43 27.25
C PRO A 329 9.37 13.54 26.78
N THR A 330 9.88 14.75 26.55
CA THR A 330 9.09 15.86 25.99
C THR A 330 8.70 15.62 24.55
N PHE A 331 9.55 14.97 23.75
CA PHE A 331 9.23 14.61 22.37
C PHE A 331 8.23 13.45 22.34
N ALA A 332 8.40 12.45 23.20
CA ALA A 332 7.45 11.36 23.35
C ALA A 332 6.04 11.89 23.69
N ALA A 333 5.95 12.84 24.61
CA ALA A 333 4.67 13.46 24.97
C ALA A 333 4.07 14.31 23.83
N GLU A 334 4.89 15.13 23.14
CA GLU A 334 4.44 15.97 22.01
C GLU A 334 3.90 15.12 20.84
N LEU A 335 4.51 13.97 20.60
CA LEU A 335 4.16 13.06 19.50
C LEU A 335 3.10 12.03 19.91
N ASN A 336 2.61 12.07 21.14
CA ASN A 336 1.72 11.04 21.70
C ASN A 336 2.27 9.63 21.46
N TYR A 337 3.60 9.48 21.64
CA TYR A 337 4.26 8.22 21.41
C TYR A 337 3.83 7.19 22.46
N VAL A 338 3.33 6.07 21.96
CA VAL A 338 3.04 4.88 22.76
C VAL A 338 3.73 3.72 22.06
N PRO A 339 4.68 3.05 22.73
CA PRO A 339 5.31 1.88 22.13
C PRO A 339 4.28 0.78 21.93
N LYS A 340 4.17 0.27 20.72
CA LYS A 340 3.27 -0.81 20.38
C LYS A 340 3.97 -1.74 19.39
N ALA A 341 4.70 -2.68 19.93
CA ALA A 341 5.43 -3.64 19.13
C ALA A 341 4.51 -4.46 18.22
N ASN A 342 5.01 -4.81 17.05
CA ASN A 342 4.39 -5.72 16.10
C ASN A 342 3.07 -5.22 15.47
N ASP A 343 2.90 -3.90 15.32
CA ASP A 343 1.79 -3.33 14.55
C ASP A 343 2.22 -2.77 13.18
N GLY A 344 3.50 -2.92 12.86
CA GLY A 344 4.12 -2.43 11.64
C GLY A 344 4.38 -0.92 11.63
N VAL A 345 4.08 -0.19 12.71
CA VAL A 345 4.26 1.26 12.79
C VAL A 345 5.49 1.60 13.62
N PHE A 346 6.37 2.40 13.05
CA PHE A 346 7.59 2.82 13.74
C PHE A 346 7.97 4.26 13.38
N TRP A 347 8.77 4.87 14.25
CA TRP A 347 9.44 6.12 13.98
C TRP A 347 10.89 5.91 13.61
N MET A 348 11.45 6.81 12.80
CA MET A 348 12.88 6.87 12.54
C MET A 348 13.33 8.31 12.29
N GLU A 349 14.62 8.57 12.50
CA GLU A 349 15.18 9.87 12.18
C GLU A 349 15.30 10.06 10.67
N TRP A 350 15.13 11.30 10.20
CA TRP A 350 15.27 11.67 8.79
C TRP A 350 16.63 11.31 8.20
N SER A 351 17.69 11.38 9.00
CA SER A 351 19.03 10.97 8.61
C SER A 351 19.08 9.49 8.22
N ASP A 352 18.49 8.62 9.04
CA ASP A 352 18.38 7.20 8.75
C ASP A 352 17.39 6.93 7.60
N PHE A 353 16.24 7.60 7.60
CA PHE A 353 15.32 7.51 6.48
C PHE A 353 16.01 7.83 5.14
N SER A 354 16.72 8.95 5.08
CA SER A 354 17.44 9.37 3.87
C SER A 354 18.57 8.43 3.49
N LYS A 355 19.14 7.68 4.44
CA LYS A 355 20.18 6.68 4.17
C LYS A 355 19.61 5.45 3.48
N TYR A 356 18.46 4.96 3.94
CA TYR A 356 17.90 3.69 3.49
C TYR A 356 16.88 3.85 2.37
N PHE A 357 15.94 4.79 2.51
CA PHE A 357 14.90 5.03 1.51
C PHE A 357 15.41 5.95 0.39
N ASN A 358 15.16 5.56 -0.82
CA ASN A 358 15.61 6.32 -2.00
C ASN A 358 14.50 6.63 -3.01
N LYS A 359 13.27 6.19 -2.72
CA LYS A 359 12.07 6.56 -3.47
C LYS A 359 10.99 7.01 -2.49
N ILE A 360 10.39 8.16 -2.77
CA ILE A 360 9.26 8.71 -2.04
C ILE A 360 8.15 8.98 -3.04
N GLN A 361 6.96 8.47 -2.77
CA GLN A 361 5.78 8.68 -3.59
C GLN A 361 4.83 9.65 -2.86
N ILE A 362 4.22 10.55 -3.60
CA ILE A 362 3.31 11.57 -3.09
C ILE A 362 2.08 11.62 -3.99
N CYS A 363 0.89 11.51 -3.39
CA CYS A 363 -0.36 11.90 -4.03
C CYS A 363 -0.80 13.23 -3.42
N ASP A 364 -0.98 14.25 -4.24
CA ASP A 364 -1.22 15.63 -3.81
C ASP A 364 -2.66 15.91 -3.35
N ARG A 365 -3.51 14.89 -3.35
CA ARG A 365 -4.91 15.03 -2.96
C ARG A 365 -5.10 14.86 -1.45
N ASP A 366 -5.80 15.82 -0.84
CA ASP A 366 -6.27 15.70 0.55
C ASP A 366 -7.39 14.65 0.61
N ALA A 367 -7.05 13.48 1.14
CA ALA A 367 -7.96 12.35 1.22
C ALA A 367 -9.24 12.66 2.03
N ASN A 368 -9.22 13.62 2.96
CA ASN A 368 -10.41 13.94 3.75
C ASN A 368 -11.39 14.88 3.03
N LYS A 369 -10.89 15.72 2.15
CA LYS A 369 -11.72 16.75 1.52
C LYS A 369 -12.33 16.33 0.19
N ASP A 370 -11.58 15.56 -0.59
CA ASP A 370 -11.84 15.41 -2.01
C ASP A 370 -12.59 14.15 -2.41
N LEU A 371 -12.55 13.09 -1.58
CA LEU A 371 -13.20 11.81 -1.90
C LEU A 371 -14.66 11.74 -1.45
N SER A 372 -15.08 12.61 -0.53
CA SER A 372 -16.44 12.60 0.03
C SER A 372 -17.45 13.45 -0.74
N LEU A 373 -17.05 14.29 -1.69
CA LEU A 373 -17.86 15.43 -2.10
C LEU A 373 -18.40 15.41 -3.52
N GLU A 374 -17.96 14.52 -4.39
CA GLU A 374 -18.44 14.50 -5.77
C GLU A 374 -19.26 13.23 -6.07
N ILE A 375 -20.28 13.04 -5.26
CA ILE A 375 -21.28 11.99 -5.48
C ILE A 375 -22.58 12.63 -5.96
#